data_8353318d9775f8f999b8fb8527f63a92
#
_entry.id   8353318d9775f8f999b8fb8527f63a92
#
_cell.length_a   1.000
_cell.length_b   1.000
_cell.length_c   1.000
_cell.angle_alpha   90.00
_cell.angle_beta   90.00
_cell.angle_gamma   90.00
#
_symmetry.space_group_name_H-M   'P 1'
#
loop_
_entity.id
_entity.type
_entity.pdbx_description
1 polymer ?
#
loop_
_entity_poly.entity_id
_entity_poly.type
_entity_poly.pdbx_seq_one_letter_code
_entity_poly.pdbx_strand_id
1 'polypeptide(L)'
;MDVAKYAVGPDSYDILSRVQISNFFSSNACTKHQCDDLATKLLGGPVSATPIQGGNSYTVERKGATKVVQFRTSQLDMAKFGLVQQVYLQFVPHCVYHGALESLHVYIWDRVPGPAFCRVRSQIFTSDIYMEQRLSQTVQDFAKFFALAWVNRPPNLEPPPLGLQDKYVGILNELELSLPDSLHSTIDMVRQNLYLLFRPEFPIALQHGDILENNIHIEEETGHITGVVDWHDAFVAPFGLSLGGVEILFGIQTHKDWHFHPSHVKLRQKFWDVFHSEIGQISEMNKRSIEIARLMGLLQTHGFEQNGMSGVYLKKLISV
;
A
#
# COMPACT_ATOMS: atom_id res chain seq x y z
N MET A 1 -23.55 -10.18 -7.96
CA MET A 1 -23.59 -8.85 -8.64
C MET A 1 -22.17 -8.54 -9.12
N ASP A 2 -21.98 -8.22 -10.38
CA ASP A 2 -20.64 -7.99 -10.91
C ASP A 2 -20.05 -6.69 -10.37
N VAL A 3 -19.03 -6.81 -9.52
CA VAL A 3 -18.35 -5.69 -8.85
C VAL A 3 -17.32 -5.04 -9.78
N ALA A 4 -16.87 -5.76 -10.81
CA ALA A 4 -15.91 -5.26 -11.80
C ALA A 4 -16.35 -3.93 -12.45
N LYS A 5 -17.65 -3.70 -12.59
CA LYS A 5 -18.22 -2.44 -13.13
C LYS A 5 -17.90 -1.17 -12.31
N TYR A 6 -17.48 -1.34 -11.06
CA TYR A 6 -17.09 -0.23 -10.19
C TYR A 6 -15.59 0.06 -10.25
N ALA A 7 -14.80 -0.83 -10.87
CA ALA A 7 -13.38 -0.59 -11.07
C ALA A 7 -13.15 0.56 -12.05
N VAL A 8 -12.23 1.42 -11.71
CA VAL A 8 -11.76 2.48 -12.61
C VAL A 8 -11.03 1.83 -13.78
N GLY A 9 -11.39 2.20 -15.00
CA GLY A 9 -10.75 1.66 -16.20
C GLY A 9 -9.31 2.16 -16.38
N PRO A 10 -8.47 1.43 -17.13
CA PRO A 10 -7.07 1.79 -17.40
C PRO A 10 -6.91 3.22 -17.95
N ASP A 11 -7.79 3.66 -18.83
CA ASP A 11 -7.76 4.99 -19.45
C ASP A 11 -7.79 6.14 -18.42
N SER A 12 -8.50 5.95 -17.31
CA SER A 12 -8.56 6.95 -16.25
C SER A 12 -7.22 7.09 -15.53
N TYR A 13 -6.49 5.99 -15.34
CA TYR A 13 -5.13 6.02 -14.80
C TYR A 13 -4.15 6.67 -15.78
N ASP A 14 -4.33 6.47 -17.09
CA ASP A 14 -3.52 7.12 -18.12
C ASP A 14 -3.76 8.64 -18.14
N ILE A 15 -5.02 9.08 -17.94
CA ILE A 15 -5.35 10.51 -17.79
C ILE A 15 -4.70 11.06 -16.53
N LEU A 16 -4.84 10.38 -15.39
CA LEU A 16 -4.25 10.80 -14.12
C LEU A 16 -2.73 10.93 -14.23
N SER A 17 -2.06 9.93 -14.83
CA SER A 17 -0.62 9.93 -15.03
C SER A 17 -0.15 11.13 -15.88
N ARG A 18 -0.88 11.48 -16.94
CA ARG A 18 -0.58 12.68 -17.75
C ARG A 18 -0.70 13.97 -16.94
N VAL A 19 -1.74 14.07 -16.09
CA VAL A 19 -1.92 15.23 -15.20
C VAL A 19 -0.78 15.29 -14.18
N GLN A 20 -0.40 14.17 -13.57
CA GLN A 20 0.72 14.10 -12.62
C GLN A 20 2.04 14.53 -13.26
N ILE A 21 2.35 14.05 -14.47
CA ILE A 21 3.54 14.48 -15.24
C ILE A 21 3.52 15.99 -15.48
N SER A 22 2.38 16.52 -15.92
CA SER A 22 2.24 17.97 -16.16
C SER A 22 2.49 18.78 -14.90
N ASN A 23 1.89 18.38 -13.78
CA ASN A 23 2.03 19.05 -12.49
C ASN A 23 3.48 18.95 -11.98
N PHE A 24 4.10 17.78 -12.09
CA PHE A 24 5.49 17.56 -11.70
C PHE A 24 6.44 18.55 -12.40
N PHE A 25 6.35 18.68 -13.72
CA PHE A 25 7.23 19.58 -14.47
C PHE A 25 6.84 21.05 -14.38
N SER A 26 5.59 21.39 -14.11
CA SER A 26 5.19 22.79 -13.84
C SER A 26 5.72 23.32 -12.51
N SER A 27 6.01 22.43 -11.56
CA SER A 27 6.46 22.76 -10.20
C SER A 27 7.99 22.63 -10.01
N ASN A 28 8.72 22.21 -11.05
CA ASN A 28 10.17 21.97 -10.98
C ASN A 28 10.92 22.72 -12.08
N ALA A 29 12.15 23.15 -11.80
CA ALA A 29 13.00 23.82 -12.78
C ALA A 29 13.53 22.87 -13.86
N CYS A 30 13.68 21.58 -13.54
CA CYS A 30 14.14 20.56 -14.46
C CYS A 30 13.04 20.20 -15.46
N THR A 31 13.39 20.17 -16.74
CA THR A 31 12.43 19.86 -17.80
C THR A 31 12.30 18.36 -18.04
N LYS A 32 11.16 17.94 -18.61
CA LYS A 32 10.93 16.55 -19.02
C LYS A 32 12.05 16.07 -19.97
N HIS A 33 12.48 16.92 -20.90
CA HIS A 33 13.54 16.59 -21.87
C HIS A 33 14.87 16.27 -21.17
N GLN A 34 15.28 17.07 -20.18
CA GLN A 34 16.49 16.79 -19.40
C GLN A 34 16.42 15.45 -18.66
N CYS A 35 15.26 15.12 -18.09
CA CYS A 35 15.02 13.83 -17.43
C CYS A 35 15.09 12.67 -18.44
N ASP A 36 14.40 12.79 -19.57
CA ASP A 36 14.37 11.76 -20.61
C ASP A 36 15.76 11.54 -21.23
N ASP A 37 16.55 12.58 -21.43
CA ASP A 37 17.91 12.50 -21.95
C ASP A 37 18.85 11.76 -20.98
N LEU A 38 18.76 12.07 -19.67
CA LEU A 38 19.55 11.35 -18.66
C LEU A 38 19.12 9.87 -18.58
N ALA A 39 17.83 9.61 -18.54
CA ALA A 39 17.31 8.25 -18.48
C ALA A 39 17.66 7.44 -19.74
N THR A 40 17.64 8.07 -20.92
CA THR A 40 18.07 7.44 -22.19
C THR A 40 19.54 7.00 -22.13
N LYS A 41 20.41 7.82 -21.54
CA LYS A 41 21.83 7.44 -21.32
C LYS A 41 21.95 6.29 -20.32
N LEU A 42 21.21 6.35 -19.21
CA LEU A 42 21.27 5.34 -18.15
C LEU A 42 20.69 3.98 -18.59
N LEU A 43 19.62 3.97 -19.38
CA LEU A 43 18.95 2.76 -19.84
C LEU A 43 19.42 2.28 -21.22
N GLY A 44 20.29 3.04 -21.88
CA GLY A 44 20.91 2.69 -23.17
C GLY A 44 19.95 2.73 -24.36
N GLY A 45 18.96 3.63 -24.35
CA GLY A 45 18.04 3.85 -25.46
C GLY A 45 16.79 4.65 -25.08
N PRO A 46 15.91 4.94 -26.07
CA PRO A 46 14.78 5.84 -25.89
C PRO A 46 13.83 5.34 -24.79
N VAL A 47 13.34 6.28 -23.99
CA VAL A 47 12.48 6.03 -22.83
C VAL A 47 11.07 6.56 -23.04
N SER A 48 10.13 6.00 -22.30
CA SER A 48 8.76 6.48 -22.17
C SER A 48 8.35 6.51 -20.70
N ALA A 49 7.39 7.35 -20.35
CA ALA A 49 6.83 7.36 -19.01
C ALA A 49 6.18 6.01 -18.69
N THR A 50 6.34 5.52 -17.45
CA THR A 50 5.61 4.34 -16.98
C THR A 50 4.10 4.61 -16.93
N PRO A 51 3.25 3.58 -17.06
CA PRO A 51 1.79 3.76 -17.10
C PRO A 51 1.19 4.44 -15.87
N ILE A 52 1.77 4.22 -14.70
CA ILE A 52 1.37 4.86 -13.44
C ILE A 52 2.46 5.84 -13.03
N GLN A 53 2.03 7.05 -12.67
CA GLN A 53 2.90 8.14 -12.20
C GLN A 53 2.44 8.64 -10.84
N GLY A 54 3.40 8.99 -9.97
CA GLY A 54 3.13 9.63 -8.69
C GLY A 54 3.14 11.16 -8.79
N GLY A 55 2.55 11.85 -7.80
CA GLY A 55 2.53 13.32 -7.75
C GLY A 55 3.91 13.96 -7.53
N ASN A 56 4.79 13.27 -6.80
CA ASN A 56 6.10 13.78 -6.39
C ASN A 56 7.27 13.13 -7.15
N SER A 57 6.98 12.41 -8.23
CA SER A 57 8.00 11.71 -9.01
C SER A 57 7.62 11.60 -10.48
N TYR A 58 8.65 11.50 -11.32
CA TYR A 58 8.54 11.15 -12.73
C TYR A 58 9.34 9.87 -12.98
N THR A 59 8.68 8.81 -13.43
CA THR A 59 9.30 7.50 -13.68
C THR A 59 9.23 7.13 -15.15
N VAL A 60 10.34 6.69 -15.68
CA VAL A 60 10.46 6.29 -17.09
C VAL A 60 11.09 4.91 -17.23
N GLU A 61 10.69 4.22 -18.28
CA GLU A 61 11.21 2.92 -18.67
C GLU A 61 11.64 2.90 -20.13
N ARG A 62 12.55 1.99 -20.47
CA ARG A 62 12.84 1.60 -21.85
C ARG A 62 12.21 0.23 -22.11
N LYS A 63 11.57 0.07 -23.25
CA LYS A 63 11.00 -1.22 -23.67
C LYS A 63 12.06 -2.33 -23.62
N GLY A 64 11.78 -3.40 -22.89
CA GLY A 64 12.67 -4.55 -22.72
C GLY A 64 13.84 -4.34 -21.74
N ALA A 65 13.95 -3.20 -21.07
CA ALA A 65 14.92 -3.02 -19.99
C ALA A 65 14.44 -3.67 -18.70
N THR A 66 15.40 -4.12 -17.88
CA THR A 66 15.17 -4.68 -16.54
C THR A 66 15.21 -3.62 -15.45
N LYS A 67 15.42 -2.36 -15.81
CA LYS A 67 15.52 -1.21 -14.91
C LYS A 67 14.57 -0.10 -15.38
N VAL A 68 14.17 0.74 -14.41
CA VAL A 68 13.48 2.00 -14.64
C VAL A 68 14.25 3.13 -13.96
N VAL A 69 14.09 4.36 -14.43
CA VAL A 69 14.68 5.55 -13.81
C VAL A 69 13.56 6.40 -13.23
N GLN A 70 13.71 6.80 -11.98
CA GLN A 70 12.78 7.66 -11.28
C GLN A 70 13.46 8.96 -10.84
N PHE A 71 12.81 10.08 -11.13
CA PHE A 71 13.18 11.43 -10.68
C PHE A 71 12.22 11.85 -9.57
N ARG A 72 12.73 12.29 -8.43
CA ARG A 72 11.92 12.68 -7.27
C ARG A 72 12.26 14.07 -6.79
N THR A 73 11.27 14.79 -6.29
CA THR A 73 11.46 16.10 -5.64
C THR A 73 12.09 16.01 -4.26
N SER A 74 11.93 14.86 -3.58
CA SER A 74 12.49 14.59 -2.25
C SER A 74 13.41 13.38 -2.26
N GLN A 75 14.45 13.44 -1.45
CA GLN A 75 15.36 12.31 -1.28
C GLN A 75 14.69 11.20 -0.48
N LEU A 76 14.90 9.94 -0.91
CA LEU A 76 14.51 8.76 -0.17
C LEU A 76 15.52 8.51 0.96
N ASP A 77 15.00 8.09 2.10
CA ASP A 77 15.83 7.53 3.18
C ASP A 77 16.32 6.14 2.77
N MET A 78 17.52 6.09 2.17
CA MET A 78 18.10 4.84 1.67
C MET A 78 18.48 3.88 2.80
N ALA A 79 18.72 4.36 4.03
CA ALA A 79 18.97 3.50 5.19
C ALA A 79 17.68 2.77 5.58
N LYS A 80 16.57 3.50 5.70
CA LYS A 80 15.25 2.92 5.93
C LYS A 80 14.85 1.98 4.80
N PHE A 81 15.10 2.37 3.53
CA PHE A 81 14.80 1.53 2.38
C PHE A 81 15.60 0.20 2.41
N GLY A 82 16.84 0.22 2.86
CA GLY A 82 17.63 -0.99 3.10
C GLY A 82 16.97 -1.94 4.12
N LEU A 83 16.35 -1.39 5.18
CA LEU A 83 15.56 -2.19 6.13
C LEU A 83 14.27 -2.74 5.49
N VAL A 84 13.60 -1.95 4.65
CA VAL A 84 12.42 -2.42 3.88
C VAL A 84 12.79 -3.65 3.05
N GLN A 85 13.91 -3.61 2.33
CA GLN A 85 14.38 -4.76 1.53
C GLN A 85 14.72 -5.99 2.39
N GLN A 86 15.29 -5.80 3.57
CA GLN A 86 15.56 -6.88 4.51
C GLN A 86 14.28 -7.52 5.06
N VAL A 87 13.24 -6.73 5.32
CA VAL A 87 11.96 -7.23 5.85
C VAL A 87 11.15 -7.94 4.76
N TYR A 88 10.95 -7.30 3.62
CA TYR A 88 9.96 -7.71 2.62
C TYR A 88 10.55 -8.50 1.44
N LEU A 89 11.88 -8.67 1.42
CA LEU A 89 12.59 -9.57 0.49
C LEU A 89 12.18 -9.37 -0.99
N GLN A 90 11.70 -10.45 -1.62
CA GLN A 90 11.30 -10.47 -3.04
C GLN A 90 10.15 -9.54 -3.41
N PHE A 91 9.40 -9.02 -2.44
CA PHE A 91 8.31 -8.08 -2.72
C PHE A 91 8.78 -6.65 -2.99
N VAL A 92 10.05 -6.35 -2.71
CA VAL A 92 10.59 -4.98 -2.85
C VAL A 92 11.64 -4.95 -3.94
N PRO A 93 11.46 -4.11 -4.99
CA PRO A 93 12.47 -3.97 -6.04
C PRO A 93 13.76 -3.39 -5.47
N HIS A 94 14.90 -3.82 -6.03
CA HIS A 94 16.18 -3.21 -5.69
C HIS A 94 16.25 -1.78 -6.22
N CYS A 95 16.88 -0.88 -5.43
CA CYS A 95 17.02 0.53 -5.74
C CYS A 95 18.45 1.01 -5.51
N VAL A 96 18.94 1.84 -6.41
CA VAL A 96 20.21 2.53 -6.27
C VAL A 96 20.00 4.03 -6.45
N TYR A 97 20.51 4.83 -5.53
CA TYR A 97 20.60 6.28 -5.70
C TYR A 97 21.71 6.59 -6.71
N HIS A 98 21.33 7.21 -7.81
CA HIS A 98 22.27 7.57 -8.87
C HIS A 98 22.95 8.93 -8.63
N GLY A 99 22.28 9.83 -7.92
CA GLY A 99 22.72 11.20 -7.70
C GLY A 99 21.60 12.22 -7.96
N ALA A 100 21.94 13.42 -8.37
CA ALA A 100 20.99 14.49 -8.63
C ALA A 100 21.02 14.95 -10.09
N LEU A 101 19.87 15.39 -10.58
CA LEU A 101 19.73 16.18 -11.81
C LEU A 101 19.07 17.49 -11.43
N GLU A 102 19.84 18.59 -11.42
CA GLU A 102 19.40 19.88 -10.88
C GLU A 102 18.87 19.70 -9.43
N SER A 103 17.60 20.03 -9.20
CA SER A 103 16.91 19.85 -7.91
C SER A 103 16.30 18.48 -7.69
N LEU A 104 16.37 17.57 -8.67
CA LEU A 104 15.74 16.27 -8.60
C LEU A 104 16.71 15.17 -8.17
N HIS A 105 16.27 14.29 -7.30
CA HIS A 105 16.99 13.08 -6.91
C HIS A 105 16.69 11.95 -7.89
N VAL A 106 17.74 11.29 -8.38
CA VAL A 106 17.65 10.26 -9.43
C VAL A 106 17.89 8.88 -8.85
N TYR A 107 16.95 7.97 -9.07
CA TYR A 107 17.00 6.58 -8.63
C TYR A 107 16.89 5.63 -9.80
N ILE A 108 17.64 4.52 -9.73
CA ILE A 108 17.54 3.41 -10.67
C ILE A 108 16.96 2.23 -9.90
N TRP A 109 15.81 1.75 -10.34
CA TRP A 109 15.08 0.64 -9.74
C TRP A 109 15.12 -0.59 -10.63
N ASP A 110 15.07 -1.77 -10.03
CA ASP A 110 14.67 -2.96 -10.77
C ASP A 110 13.24 -2.79 -11.25
N ARG A 111 13.00 -3.12 -12.52
CA ARG A 111 11.65 -3.08 -13.09
C ARG A 111 10.84 -4.23 -12.48
N VAL A 112 9.75 -3.88 -11.81
CA VAL A 112 8.79 -4.88 -11.32
C VAL A 112 8.02 -5.44 -12.52
N PRO A 113 7.98 -6.78 -12.70
CA PRO A 113 7.23 -7.40 -13.79
C PRO A 113 5.72 -7.24 -13.63
N GLY A 114 5.00 -7.27 -14.76
CA GLY A 114 3.55 -7.18 -14.79
C GLY A 114 2.98 -5.79 -14.54
N PRO A 115 1.67 -5.61 -14.70
CA PRO A 115 0.97 -4.35 -14.47
C PRO A 115 0.72 -4.10 -12.98
N ALA A 116 0.49 -2.84 -12.63
CA ALA A 116 -0.10 -2.48 -11.34
C ALA A 116 -1.53 -3.07 -11.24
N PHE A 117 -1.92 -3.57 -10.08
CA PHE A 117 -3.20 -4.23 -9.84
C PHE A 117 -4.40 -3.36 -10.23
N CYS A 118 -4.31 -2.05 -10.04
CA CYS A 118 -5.34 -1.11 -10.46
C CYS A 118 -5.69 -1.21 -11.95
N ARG A 119 -4.72 -1.53 -12.82
CA ARG A 119 -4.93 -1.59 -14.27
C ARG A 119 -5.67 -2.84 -14.74
N VAL A 120 -5.62 -3.91 -13.96
CA VAL A 120 -6.24 -5.21 -14.28
C VAL A 120 -7.40 -5.55 -13.36
N ARG A 121 -7.68 -4.70 -12.37
CA ARG A 121 -8.70 -4.91 -11.34
C ARG A 121 -10.09 -5.17 -11.94
N SER A 122 -10.48 -4.45 -13.00
CA SER A 122 -11.76 -4.66 -13.68
C SER A 122 -11.92 -6.05 -14.29
N GLN A 123 -10.81 -6.69 -14.67
CA GLN A 123 -10.81 -8.06 -15.18
C GLN A 123 -10.81 -9.09 -14.05
N ILE A 124 -9.93 -8.90 -13.06
CA ILE A 124 -9.76 -9.83 -11.94
C ILE A 124 -10.98 -9.89 -11.02
N PHE A 125 -11.74 -8.79 -10.91
CA PHE A 125 -12.95 -8.70 -10.09
C PHE A 125 -14.22 -9.22 -10.79
N THR A 126 -14.10 -9.79 -11.99
CA THR A 126 -15.22 -10.49 -12.63
C THR A 126 -15.57 -11.78 -11.89
N SER A 127 -16.82 -12.23 -12.06
CA SER A 127 -17.31 -13.49 -11.45
C SER A 127 -16.83 -14.75 -12.20
N ASP A 128 -15.75 -14.66 -12.96
CA ASP A 128 -15.14 -15.79 -13.64
C ASP A 128 -14.28 -16.62 -12.67
N ILE A 129 -14.37 -17.95 -12.77
CA ILE A 129 -13.68 -18.87 -11.86
C ILE A 129 -12.15 -18.75 -11.94
N TYR A 130 -11.61 -18.52 -13.12
CA TYR A 130 -10.17 -18.34 -13.31
C TYR A 130 -9.70 -17.02 -12.71
N MET A 131 -10.51 -15.96 -12.83
CA MET A 131 -10.23 -14.66 -12.22
C MET A 131 -10.31 -14.73 -10.70
N GLU A 132 -11.29 -15.48 -10.13
CA GLU A 132 -11.35 -15.74 -8.68
C GLU A 132 -10.11 -16.50 -8.18
N GLN A 133 -9.58 -17.46 -8.97
CA GLN A 133 -8.35 -18.17 -8.62
C GLN A 133 -7.14 -17.23 -8.61
N ARG A 134 -7.01 -16.35 -9.60
CA ARG A 134 -5.95 -15.33 -9.66
C ARG A 134 -6.04 -14.36 -8.49
N LEU A 135 -7.22 -13.84 -8.20
CA LEU A 135 -7.45 -12.98 -7.02
C LEU A 135 -7.11 -13.70 -5.72
N SER A 136 -7.49 -14.99 -5.61
CA SER A 136 -7.13 -15.81 -4.46
C SER A 136 -5.61 -15.99 -4.32
N GLN A 137 -4.87 -16.08 -5.42
CA GLN A 137 -3.41 -16.13 -5.40
C GLN A 137 -2.82 -14.79 -4.93
N THR A 138 -3.32 -13.66 -5.45
CA THR A 138 -2.90 -12.32 -5.00
C THR A 138 -3.13 -12.16 -3.49
N VAL A 139 -4.29 -12.60 -2.99
CA VAL A 139 -4.62 -12.56 -1.56
C VAL A 139 -3.65 -13.40 -0.71
N GLN A 140 -3.27 -14.59 -1.18
CA GLN A 140 -2.30 -15.45 -0.48
C GLN A 140 -0.91 -14.82 -0.41
N ASP A 141 -0.43 -14.26 -1.53
CA ASP A 141 0.87 -13.59 -1.55
C ASP A 141 0.87 -12.32 -0.70
N PHE A 142 -0.27 -11.62 -0.64
CA PHE A 142 -0.39 -10.45 0.21
C PHE A 142 -0.44 -10.81 1.70
N ALA A 143 -1.00 -11.96 2.06
CA ALA A 143 -0.91 -12.50 3.42
C ALA A 143 0.53 -12.81 3.81
N LYS A 144 1.32 -13.43 2.92
CA LYS A 144 2.76 -13.64 3.11
C LYS A 144 3.53 -12.33 3.24
N PHE A 145 3.22 -11.36 2.37
CA PHE A 145 3.80 -10.02 2.46
C PHE A 145 3.63 -9.40 3.85
N PHE A 146 2.44 -9.39 4.41
CA PHE A 146 2.22 -8.87 5.75
C PHE A 146 2.88 -9.72 6.84
N ALA A 147 2.92 -11.04 6.65
CA ALA A 147 3.58 -11.95 7.61
C ALA A 147 5.09 -11.68 7.71
N LEU A 148 5.75 -11.25 6.62
CA LEU A 148 7.17 -10.90 6.66
C LEU A 148 7.48 -9.77 7.66
N ALA A 149 6.60 -8.78 7.79
CA ALA A 149 6.77 -7.71 8.78
C ALA A 149 6.69 -8.22 10.24
N TRP A 150 6.00 -9.34 10.46
CA TRP A 150 5.97 -10.02 11.75
C TRP A 150 7.22 -10.87 12.00
N VAL A 151 7.67 -11.58 10.98
CA VAL A 151 8.74 -12.59 11.09
C VAL A 151 10.14 -11.97 10.96
N ASN A 152 10.35 -11.09 9.97
CA ASN A 152 11.65 -10.51 9.61
C ASN A 152 11.86 -9.15 10.27
N ARG A 153 11.89 -9.10 11.60
CA ARG A 153 12.14 -7.86 12.33
C ARG A 153 13.62 -7.58 12.44
N PRO A 154 14.14 -6.49 11.85
CA PRO A 154 15.54 -6.12 12.02
C PRO A 154 15.85 -5.85 13.50
N PRO A 155 16.96 -6.35 14.04
CA PRO A 155 17.32 -6.16 15.46
C PRO A 155 17.63 -4.70 15.80
N ASN A 156 17.96 -3.89 14.81
CA ASN A 156 18.28 -2.46 14.91
C ASN A 156 17.14 -1.56 14.45
N LEU A 157 15.90 -2.06 14.45
CA LEU A 157 14.74 -1.24 14.11
C LEU A 157 14.57 -0.15 15.19
N GLU A 158 14.60 1.10 14.77
CA GLU A 158 14.37 2.23 15.68
C GLU A 158 12.98 2.11 16.33
N PRO A 159 12.85 2.45 17.62
CA PRO A 159 11.54 2.46 18.25
C PRO A 159 10.62 3.48 17.58
N PRO A 160 9.29 3.29 17.66
CA PRO A 160 8.36 4.29 17.16
C PRO A 160 8.55 5.63 17.87
N PRO A 161 8.16 6.75 17.24
CA PRO A 161 8.28 8.07 17.84
C PRO A 161 7.67 8.13 19.26
N LEU A 162 8.33 8.85 20.16
CA LEU A 162 7.79 9.14 21.49
C LEU A 162 6.41 9.80 21.36
N GLY A 163 5.47 9.45 22.25
CA GLY A 163 4.11 10.00 22.22
C GLY A 163 3.20 9.40 21.16
N LEU A 164 3.60 8.33 20.47
CA LEU A 164 2.76 7.70 19.43
C LEU A 164 1.41 7.23 20.00
N GLN A 165 1.36 6.73 21.24
CA GLN A 165 0.12 6.34 21.90
C GLN A 165 -0.80 7.55 22.10
N ASP A 166 -0.26 8.68 22.56
CA ASP A 166 -1.04 9.92 22.75
C ASP A 166 -1.55 10.48 21.43
N LYS A 167 -0.73 10.37 20.36
CA LYS A 167 -1.16 10.72 19.01
C LYS A 167 -2.37 9.88 18.57
N TYR A 168 -2.39 8.57 18.85
CA TYR A 168 -3.53 7.72 18.49
C TYR A 168 -4.77 8.05 19.33
N VAL A 169 -4.62 8.36 20.60
CA VAL A 169 -5.73 8.87 21.44
C VAL A 169 -6.29 10.16 20.85
N GLY A 170 -5.44 11.10 20.44
CA GLY A 170 -5.85 12.34 19.78
C GLY A 170 -6.67 12.10 18.51
N ILE A 171 -6.19 11.19 17.64
CA ILE A 171 -6.91 10.78 16.41
C ILE A 171 -8.29 10.20 16.76
N LEU A 172 -8.39 9.31 17.74
CA LEU A 172 -9.67 8.71 18.16
C LEU A 172 -10.65 9.75 18.71
N ASN A 173 -10.16 10.77 19.43
CA ASN A 173 -10.98 11.86 19.92
C ASN A 173 -11.52 12.74 18.78
N GLU A 174 -10.70 13.03 17.76
CA GLU A 174 -11.15 13.78 16.57
C GLU A 174 -12.19 12.99 15.76
N LEU A 175 -11.97 11.69 15.61
CA LEU A 175 -12.90 10.79 14.89
C LEU A 175 -14.24 10.66 15.61
N GLU A 176 -14.26 10.63 16.92
CA GLU A 176 -15.50 10.59 17.72
C GLU A 176 -16.37 11.84 17.49
N LEU A 177 -15.74 13.00 17.27
CA LEU A 177 -16.45 14.24 16.97
C LEU A 177 -16.98 14.33 15.52
N SER A 178 -16.36 13.58 14.60
CA SER A 178 -16.63 13.71 13.15
C SER A 178 -17.41 12.53 12.56
N LEU A 179 -17.36 11.37 13.20
CA LEU A 179 -18.00 10.14 12.70
C LEU A 179 -19.39 9.92 13.31
N PRO A 180 -20.28 9.20 12.61
CA PRO A 180 -21.61 8.87 13.11
C PRO A 180 -21.57 8.04 14.40
N ASP A 181 -22.55 8.25 15.31
CA ASP A 181 -22.71 7.55 16.60
C ASP A 181 -22.61 6.02 16.49
N SER A 182 -23.03 5.46 15.35
CA SER A 182 -22.94 4.02 15.08
C SER A 182 -21.51 3.46 15.05
N LEU A 183 -20.48 4.32 14.98
CA LEU A 183 -19.06 3.94 15.02
C LEU A 183 -18.42 4.22 16.40
N HIS A 184 -19.08 4.96 17.28
CA HIS A 184 -18.53 5.33 18.58
C HIS A 184 -18.17 4.12 19.43
N SER A 185 -18.99 3.05 19.41
CA SER A 185 -18.66 1.80 20.12
C SER A 185 -17.36 1.16 19.65
N THR A 186 -17.05 1.27 18.36
CA THR A 186 -15.77 0.76 17.80
C THR A 186 -14.62 1.67 18.21
N ILE A 187 -14.80 2.99 18.16
CA ILE A 187 -13.79 3.97 18.59
C ILE A 187 -13.46 3.74 20.07
N ASP A 188 -14.46 3.58 20.93
CA ASP A 188 -14.30 3.28 22.34
C ASP A 188 -13.59 1.96 22.59
N MET A 189 -13.96 0.92 21.86
CA MET A 189 -13.32 -0.39 21.96
C MET A 189 -11.83 -0.31 21.58
N VAL A 190 -11.49 0.40 20.50
CA VAL A 190 -10.08 0.62 20.10
C VAL A 190 -9.36 1.46 21.18
N ARG A 191 -9.95 2.55 21.68
CA ARG A 191 -9.39 3.42 22.70
C ARG A 191 -9.08 2.65 24.00
N GLN A 192 -10.02 1.87 24.50
CA GLN A 192 -9.87 1.08 25.72
C GLN A 192 -8.81 -0.02 25.60
N ASN A 193 -8.54 -0.52 24.40
CA ASN A 193 -7.58 -1.58 24.14
C ASN A 193 -6.28 -1.09 23.47
N LEU A 194 -6.12 0.21 23.29
CA LEU A 194 -4.96 0.79 22.60
C LEU A 194 -3.62 0.42 23.28
N TYR A 195 -3.62 0.26 24.61
CA TYR A 195 -2.45 -0.17 25.39
C TYR A 195 -1.89 -1.53 24.92
N LEU A 196 -2.73 -2.39 24.31
CA LEU A 196 -2.31 -3.69 23.80
C LEU A 196 -1.25 -3.58 22.70
N LEU A 197 -1.21 -2.45 21.99
CA LEU A 197 -0.24 -2.19 20.90
C LEU A 197 1.14 -1.80 21.45
N PHE A 198 1.22 -1.31 22.68
CA PHE A 198 2.44 -0.78 23.29
C PHE A 198 3.02 -1.70 24.36
N ARG A 199 2.54 -2.95 24.43
CA ARG A 199 3.13 -3.97 25.31
C ARG A 199 4.52 -4.38 24.81
N PRO A 200 5.47 -4.67 25.71
CA PRO A 200 6.83 -5.11 25.31
C PRO A 200 6.84 -6.37 24.44
N GLU A 201 5.85 -7.27 24.63
CA GLU A 201 5.73 -8.53 23.89
C GLU A 201 5.07 -8.38 22.52
N PHE A 202 4.44 -7.23 22.24
CA PHE A 202 3.83 -6.98 20.95
C PHE A 202 4.85 -6.35 19.99
N PRO A 203 5.04 -6.92 18.77
CA PRO A 203 6.12 -6.48 17.92
C PRO A 203 5.90 -5.10 17.33
N ILE A 204 7.00 -4.36 17.27
CA ILE A 204 7.16 -3.18 16.43
C ILE A 204 7.61 -3.66 15.06
N ALA A 205 7.06 -3.10 14.01
CA ALA A 205 7.35 -3.48 12.63
C ALA A 205 7.53 -2.27 11.73
N LEU A 206 8.36 -2.44 10.71
CA LEU A 206 8.42 -1.53 9.57
C LEU A 206 7.24 -1.85 8.66
N GLN A 207 6.44 -0.87 8.31
CA GLN A 207 5.19 -1.03 7.56
C GLN A 207 5.13 -0.09 6.37
N HIS A 208 4.38 -0.50 5.34
CA HIS A 208 4.10 0.34 4.19
C HIS A 208 3.04 1.39 4.56
N GLY A 209 3.33 2.66 4.30
CA GLY A 209 2.43 3.77 4.69
C GLY A 209 1.27 4.01 3.73
N ASP A 210 1.33 3.45 2.51
CA ASP A 210 0.37 3.73 1.44
C ASP A 210 0.05 2.47 0.63
N ILE A 211 -0.69 1.53 1.23
CA ILE A 211 -1.15 0.32 0.55
C ILE A 211 -2.35 0.65 -0.33
N LEU A 212 -2.07 0.85 -1.61
CA LEU A 212 -3.06 1.11 -2.66
C LEU A 212 -2.89 0.14 -3.83
N GLU A 213 -3.94 -0.03 -4.62
CA GLU A 213 -3.95 -0.91 -5.79
C GLU A 213 -2.97 -0.52 -6.90
N ASN A 214 -2.54 0.73 -6.95
CA ASN A 214 -1.51 1.21 -7.89
C ASN A 214 -0.09 0.86 -7.45
N ASN A 215 0.12 0.52 -6.16
CA ASN A 215 1.42 0.20 -5.59
C ASN A 215 1.71 -1.32 -5.57
N ILE A 216 0.76 -2.17 -5.98
CA ILE A 216 0.89 -3.63 -6.04
C ILE A 216 0.98 -4.05 -7.50
N HIS A 217 2.05 -4.74 -7.88
CA HIS A 217 2.21 -5.31 -9.21
C HIS A 217 1.95 -6.82 -9.18
N ILE A 218 1.33 -7.33 -10.22
CA ILE A 218 1.00 -8.75 -10.33
C ILE A 218 1.34 -9.32 -11.71
N GLU A 219 1.54 -10.61 -11.76
CA GLU A 219 1.53 -11.37 -12.99
C GLU A 219 0.09 -11.67 -13.39
N GLU A 220 -0.34 -11.19 -14.55
CA GLU A 220 -1.74 -11.25 -14.98
C GLU A 220 -2.29 -12.68 -15.13
N GLU A 221 -1.44 -13.63 -15.53
CA GLU A 221 -1.86 -15.00 -15.81
C GLU A 221 -2.07 -15.83 -14.54
N THR A 222 -1.32 -15.55 -13.51
CA THR A 222 -1.30 -16.34 -12.27
C THR A 222 -1.92 -15.63 -11.08
N GLY A 223 -1.87 -14.29 -11.07
CA GLY A 223 -2.25 -13.44 -9.93
C GLY A 223 -1.16 -13.33 -8.87
N HIS A 224 0.06 -13.86 -9.09
CA HIS A 224 1.17 -13.69 -8.17
C HIS A 224 1.58 -12.24 -8.05
N ILE A 225 1.83 -11.77 -6.81
CA ILE A 225 2.43 -10.45 -6.57
C ILE A 225 3.89 -10.51 -6.99
N THR A 226 4.27 -9.65 -7.92
CA THR A 226 5.63 -9.51 -8.45
C THR A 226 6.42 -8.41 -7.76
N GLY A 227 5.73 -7.49 -7.08
CA GLY A 227 6.35 -6.47 -6.25
C GLY A 227 5.36 -5.48 -5.67
N VAL A 228 5.80 -4.84 -4.59
CA VAL A 228 5.11 -3.72 -3.95
C VAL A 228 6.05 -2.51 -4.01
N VAL A 229 5.56 -1.40 -4.52
CA VAL A 229 6.34 -0.18 -4.79
C VAL A 229 5.87 1.00 -3.95
N ASP A 230 6.58 2.12 -4.04
CA ASP A 230 6.31 3.38 -3.35
C ASP A 230 6.42 3.33 -1.81
N TRP A 231 7.61 2.96 -1.36
CA TRP A 231 7.97 2.84 0.05
C TRP A 231 8.41 4.15 0.72
N HIS A 232 8.18 5.27 0.09
CA HIS A 232 8.59 6.58 0.60
C HIS A 232 7.98 6.87 2.00
N ASP A 233 6.72 6.50 2.22
CA ASP A 233 5.99 6.67 3.47
C ASP A 233 6.11 5.48 4.43
N ALA A 234 7.11 4.61 4.24
CA ALA A 234 7.36 3.53 5.16
C ALA A 234 7.61 4.05 6.58
N PHE A 235 6.97 3.44 7.57
CA PHE A 235 7.02 3.89 8.95
C PHE A 235 7.18 2.73 9.94
N VAL A 236 7.71 3.05 11.12
CA VAL A 236 7.89 2.11 12.22
C VAL A 236 6.83 2.35 13.29
N ALA A 237 6.05 1.31 13.61
CA ALA A 237 4.97 1.37 14.59
C ALA A 237 4.62 -0.04 15.07
N PRO A 238 3.74 -0.20 16.08
CA PRO A 238 3.18 -1.50 16.42
C PRO A 238 2.64 -2.22 15.21
N PHE A 239 2.93 -3.51 15.08
CA PHE A 239 2.53 -4.32 13.92
C PHE A 239 1.03 -4.24 13.66
N GLY A 240 0.64 -4.20 12.38
CA GLY A 240 -0.73 -4.40 11.95
C GLY A 240 -1.52 -3.13 11.58
N LEU A 241 -0.94 -1.94 11.74
CA LEU A 241 -1.61 -0.70 11.34
C LEU A 241 -1.88 -0.61 9.83
N SER A 242 -1.01 -1.18 9.00
CA SER A 242 -1.23 -1.23 7.54
C SER A 242 -2.09 -2.42 7.07
N LEU A 243 -2.49 -3.33 7.98
CA LEU A 243 -3.32 -4.50 7.62
C LEU A 243 -4.67 -4.12 7.02
N GLY A 244 -5.23 -2.96 7.38
CA GLY A 244 -6.44 -2.45 6.75
C GLY A 244 -6.34 -2.29 5.24
N GLY A 245 -5.14 -2.12 4.70
CA GLY A 245 -4.89 -2.04 3.26
C GLY A 245 -5.24 -3.31 2.47
N VAL A 246 -5.39 -4.47 3.14
CA VAL A 246 -5.83 -5.70 2.45
C VAL A 246 -7.25 -5.58 1.87
N GLU A 247 -8.06 -4.69 2.38
CA GLU A 247 -9.46 -4.51 1.96
C GLU A 247 -9.59 -4.11 0.48
N ILE A 248 -8.55 -3.52 -0.11
CA ILE A 248 -8.51 -3.23 -1.55
C ILE A 248 -8.59 -4.50 -2.44
N LEU A 249 -8.22 -5.66 -1.90
CA LEU A 249 -8.35 -6.95 -2.59
C LEU A 249 -9.73 -7.58 -2.40
N PHE A 250 -10.54 -7.07 -1.48
CA PHE A 250 -11.86 -7.63 -1.16
C PHE A 250 -13.01 -6.78 -1.70
N GLY A 251 -12.74 -5.54 -2.11
CA GLY A 251 -13.77 -4.64 -2.60
C GLY A 251 -13.24 -3.45 -3.36
N ILE A 252 -14.13 -2.64 -3.88
CA ILE A 252 -13.85 -1.42 -4.64
C ILE A 252 -14.51 -0.24 -3.94
N GLN A 253 -13.70 0.74 -3.59
CA GLN A 253 -14.16 2.03 -3.11
C GLN A 253 -14.66 2.89 -4.28
N THR A 254 -15.83 3.47 -4.14
CA THR A 254 -16.35 4.50 -5.04
C THR A 254 -16.68 5.75 -4.23
N HIS A 255 -16.96 6.86 -4.90
CA HIS A 255 -17.40 8.09 -4.21
C HIS A 255 -18.75 7.97 -3.46
N LYS A 256 -19.43 6.83 -3.52
CA LYS A 256 -20.73 6.58 -2.88
C LYS A 256 -20.73 5.41 -1.90
N ASP A 257 -19.85 4.44 -2.07
CA ASP A 257 -19.93 3.21 -1.31
C ASP A 257 -18.66 2.37 -1.44
N TRP A 258 -18.54 1.35 -0.57
CA TRP A 258 -17.60 0.25 -0.67
C TRP A 258 -18.34 -1.00 -1.21
N HIS A 259 -17.90 -1.51 -2.35
CA HIS A 259 -18.52 -2.64 -3.04
C HIS A 259 -17.67 -3.89 -2.88
N PHE A 260 -18.12 -4.81 -2.04
CA PHE A 260 -17.38 -6.07 -1.82
C PHE A 260 -17.51 -7.04 -3.01
N HIS A 261 -16.38 -7.71 -3.30
CA HIS A 261 -16.37 -8.87 -4.19
C HIS A 261 -17.31 -9.96 -3.67
N PRO A 262 -18.06 -10.71 -4.52
CA PRO A 262 -18.95 -11.76 -4.07
C PRO A 262 -18.29 -12.80 -3.15
N SER A 263 -17.02 -13.12 -3.42
CA SER A 263 -16.23 -14.08 -2.63
C SER A 263 -15.44 -13.44 -1.48
N HIS A 264 -15.68 -12.17 -1.12
CA HIS A 264 -14.85 -11.41 -0.15
C HIS A 264 -14.69 -12.13 1.21
N VAL A 265 -15.73 -12.79 1.70
CA VAL A 265 -15.68 -13.56 2.97
C VAL A 265 -14.70 -14.72 2.85
N LYS A 266 -14.78 -15.50 1.76
CA LYS A 266 -13.89 -16.64 1.49
C LYS A 266 -12.45 -16.17 1.29
N LEU A 267 -12.25 -15.06 0.56
CA LEU A 267 -10.93 -14.47 0.31
C LEU A 267 -10.30 -13.94 1.59
N ARG A 268 -11.08 -13.29 2.46
CA ARG A 268 -10.62 -12.81 3.78
C ARG A 268 -10.23 -13.97 4.69
N GLN A 269 -11.05 -15.04 4.73
CA GLN A 269 -10.67 -16.24 5.46
C GLN A 269 -9.34 -16.81 4.93
N LYS A 270 -9.19 -16.89 3.61
CA LYS A 270 -7.96 -17.36 2.97
C LYS A 270 -6.74 -16.51 3.35
N PHE A 271 -6.91 -15.18 3.39
CA PHE A 271 -5.86 -14.27 3.84
C PHE A 271 -5.42 -14.63 5.27
N TRP A 272 -6.35 -14.73 6.19
CA TRP A 272 -6.03 -15.01 7.60
C TRP A 272 -5.44 -16.41 7.81
N ASP A 273 -5.92 -17.42 7.09
CA ASP A 273 -5.39 -18.78 7.16
C ASP A 273 -3.91 -18.82 6.74
N VAL A 274 -3.59 -18.19 5.62
CA VAL A 274 -2.21 -18.08 5.13
C VAL A 274 -1.37 -17.23 6.08
N PHE A 275 -1.85 -16.06 6.49
CA PHE A 275 -1.14 -15.18 7.42
C PHE A 275 -0.78 -15.91 8.72
N HIS A 276 -1.74 -16.59 9.35
CA HIS A 276 -1.49 -17.33 10.59
C HIS A 276 -0.55 -18.53 10.37
N SER A 277 -0.62 -19.18 9.22
CA SER A 277 0.32 -20.25 8.86
C SER A 277 1.75 -19.73 8.77
N GLU A 278 1.97 -18.57 8.21
CA GLU A 278 3.29 -17.94 8.02
C GLU A 278 3.89 -17.41 9.34
N ILE A 279 3.07 -16.80 10.20
CA ILE A 279 3.57 -16.24 11.47
C ILE A 279 3.66 -17.28 12.60
N GLY A 280 3.08 -18.47 12.40
CA GLY A 280 3.04 -19.54 13.39
C GLY A 280 2.08 -19.29 14.55
N GLN A 281 2.29 -20.02 15.65
CA GLN A 281 1.44 -19.89 16.83
C GLN A 281 1.70 -18.58 17.56
N ILE A 282 0.63 -17.83 17.84
CA ILE A 282 0.66 -16.59 18.61
C ILE A 282 -0.35 -16.64 19.75
N SER A 283 -0.10 -15.91 20.83
CA SER A 283 -1.01 -15.81 21.96
C SER A 283 -2.34 -15.15 21.58
N GLU A 284 -3.43 -15.48 22.30
CA GLU A 284 -4.73 -14.79 22.12
C GLU A 284 -4.62 -13.29 22.33
N MET A 285 -3.73 -12.86 23.22
CA MET A 285 -3.45 -11.45 23.45
C MET A 285 -2.84 -10.78 22.20
N ASN A 286 -1.93 -11.46 21.49
CA ASN A 286 -1.36 -10.95 20.25
C ASN A 286 -2.38 -10.94 19.10
N LYS A 287 -3.25 -11.93 19.00
CA LYS A 287 -4.38 -11.90 18.05
C LYS A 287 -5.25 -10.68 18.27
N ARG A 288 -5.61 -10.42 19.54
CA ARG A 288 -6.38 -9.22 19.90
C ARG A 288 -5.62 -7.93 19.55
N SER A 289 -4.32 -7.86 19.84
CA SER A 289 -3.50 -6.70 19.47
C SER A 289 -3.48 -6.46 17.96
N ILE A 290 -3.36 -7.51 17.14
CA ILE A 290 -3.40 -7.42 15.67
C ILE A 290 -4.75 -6.84 15.22
N GLU A 291 -5.85 -7.31 15.80
CA GLU A 291 -7.18 -6.78 15.46
C GLU A 291 -7.34 -5.29 15.85
N ILE A 292 -6.89 -4.91 17.04
CA ILE A 292 -6.90 -3.50 17.47
C ILE A 292 -6.03 -2.64 16.55
N ALA A 293 -4.85 -3.13 16.14
CA ALA A 293 -3.99 -2.43 15.20
C ALA A 293 -4.64 -2.26 13.83
N ARG A 294 -5.27 -3.32 13.30
CA ARG A 294 -6.02 -3.27 12.04
C ARG A 294 -7.14 -2.25 12.08
N LEU A 295 -7.93 -2.26 13.16
CA LEU A 295 -9.02 -1.30 13.33
C LEU A 295 -8.52 0.13 13.48
N MET A 296 -7.44 0.35 14.25
CA MET A 296 -6.81 1.67 14.35
C MET A 296 -6.32 2.16 13.00
N GLY A 297 -5.71 1.28 12.20
CA GLY A 297 -5.27 1.58 10.84
C GLY A 297 -6.42 1.93 9.90
N LEU A 298 -7.53 1.19 9.94
CA LEU A 298 -8.73 1.50 9.15
C LEU A 298 -9.34 2.85 9.55
N LEU A 299 -9.45 3.12 10.85
CA LEU A 299 -9.92 4.40 11.36
C LEU A 299 -9.02 5.55 10.92
N GLN A 300 -7.72 5.36 10.91
CA GLN A 300 -6.74 6.36 10.48
C GLN A 300 -6.83 6.63 8.97
N THR A 301 -6.97 5.57 8.15
CA THR A 301 -6.99 5.67 6.69
C THR A 301 -8.31 6.24 6.17
N HIS A 302 -9.43 5.79 6.70
CA HIS A 302 -10.76 6.13 6.18
C HIS A 302 -11.55 7.10 7.06
N GLY A 303 -11.05 7.45 8.23
CA GLY A 303 -11.79 8.30 9.18
C GLY A 303 -11.86 9.77 8.79
N PHE A 304 -10.93 10.25 7.97
CA PHE A 304 -10.79 11.65 7.59
C PHE A 304 -11.06 11.93 6.10
N GLU A 305 -11.88 11.11 5.47
CA GLU A 305 -12.24 11.29 4.06
C GLU A 305 -12.93 12.64 3.83
N GLN A 306 -12.37 13.46 2.96
CA GLN A 306 -12.83 14.82 2.66
C GLN A 306 -14.23 14.87 2.01
N ASN A 307 -14.69 13.76 1.44
CA ASN A 307 -15.96 13.64 0.74
C ASN A 307 -17.16 13.31 1.66
N GLY A 308 -16.95 13.24 2.99
CA GLY A 308 -17.97 12.88 3.97
C GLY A 308 -18.35 11.39 3.97
N MET A 309 -17.60 10.54 3.29
CA MET A 309 -17.90 9.10 3.14
C MET A 309 -17.26 8.21 4.23
N SER A 310 -16.48 8.77 5.14
CA SER A 310 -15.80 8.04 6.22
C SER A 310 -16.71 7.07 6.96
N GLY A 311 -17.88 7.54 7.39
CA GLY A 311 -18.86 6.72 8.09
C GLY A 311 -19.42 5.55 7.25
N VAL A 312 -19.54 5.73 5.93
CA VAL A 312 -20.03 4.69 5.02
C VAL A 312 -18.98 3.58 4.84
N TYR A 313 -17.75 3.96 4.55
CA TYR A 313 -16.67 2.97 4.35
C TYR A 313 -16.37 2.22 5.63
N LEU A 314 -16.16 2.92 6.74
CA LEU A 314 -15.82 2.32 8.02
C LEU A 314 -16.90 1.36 8.53
N LYS A 315 -18.19 1.68 8.39
CA LYS A 315 -19.28 0.76 8.75
C LYS A 315 -19.16 -0.57 8.02
N LYS A 316 -18.82 -0.55 6.73
CA LYS A 316 -18.64 -1.77 5.93
C LYS A 316 -17.35 -2.51 6.28
N LEU A 317 -16.24 -1.80 6.37
CA LEU A 317 -14.91 -2.39 6.59
C LEU A 317 -14.72 -2.98 7.99
N ILE A 318 -15.44 -2.45 8.99
CA ILE A 318 -15.38 -2.92 10.38
C ILE A 318 -16.37 -4.07 10.64
N SER A 319 -17.47 -4.14 9.89
CA SER A 319 -18.52 -5.15 10.11
C SER A 319 -18.22 -6.53 9.51
N VAL A 320 -17.07 -6.75 8.94
CA VAL A 320 -16.68 -7.98 8.22
C VAL A 320 -15.50 -8.68 8.86
#